data_7de5a5cf88b0319bef28408c1599ec0c
#
_entry.id   7de5a5cf88b0319bef28408c1599ec0c
#
_cell.length_a   1.000
_cell.length_b   1.000
_cell.length_c   1.000
_cell.angle_alpha   90.00
_cell.angle_beta   90.00
_cell.angle_gamma   90.00
#
_symmetry.space_group_name_H-M   'P 1'
#
loop_
_entity.id
_entity.type
_entity.pdbx_description
1 polymer ?
#
loop_
_entity_poly.entity_id
_entity_poly.type
_entity_poly.pdbx_seq_one_letter_code
_entity_poly.pdbx_strand_id
1 'polypeptide(L)'
;NLLKALQLYLPFVWISLENELPVVCLHVAQSLDGKIATNSGHSKWIGNMENRIHSHRIRALVDGVMIGGNTLRNDKPKLNVRDVEGKDPVKIVITSGGNNYDSLYTNNDSKIICIGPKNDKFKDPNVTYISVEKNYGVLPPYEILKALKNQGIHSILLEGGKETIKHFLKNNLIHMMEFHIAPLLFGSGINAIEFDEIKE
;
A
#
# COMPACT_ATOMS: atom_id res chain seq x y z
N ASN A 1 26.79 4.57 -2.24
CA ASN A 1 27.31 3.98 -3.49
C ASN A 1 26.20 4.06 -4.54
N LEU A 2 26.43 4.91 -5.59
CA LEU A 2 25.45 5.20 -6.65
C LEU A 2 24.93 3.92 -7.33
N LEU A 3 25.77 2.94 -7.60
CA LEU A 3 25.38 1.69 -8.25
C LEU A 3 24.33 0.92 -7.45
N LYS A 4 24.48 0.81 -6.13
CA LYS A 4 23.49 0.17 -5.25
C LYS A 4 22.17 0.94 -5.23
N ALA A 5 22.22 2.26 -5.19
CA ALA A 5 21.01 3.09 -5.27
C ALA A 5 20.30 2.92 -6.62
N LEU A 6 21.04 2.89 -7.73
CA LEU A 6 20.47 2.62 -9.05
C LEU A 6 19.80 1.22 -9.11
N GLN A 7 20.47 0.18 -8.64
CA GLN A 7 19.90 -1.17 -8.61
C GLN A 7 18.59 -1.24 -7.79
N LEU A 8 18.52 -0.50 -6.68
CA LEU A 8 17.37 -0.50 -5.80
C LEU A 8 16.17 0.29 -6.36
N TYR A 9 16.43 1.46 -6.97
CA TYR A 9 15.35 2.38 -7.37
C TYR A 9 15.04 2.38 -8.88
N LEU A 10 15.95 1.89 -9.72
CA LEU A 10 15.76 1.84 -11.17
C LEU A 10 14.49 1.09 -11.60
N PRO A 11 14.12 -0.05 -10.97
CA PRO A 11 12.86 -0.74 -11.30
C PRO A 11 11.61 0.14 -11.18
N PHE A 12 11.58 1.10 -10.26
CA PHE A 12 10.45 2.03 -10.10
C PHE A 12 10.39 3.11 -11.16
N VAL A 13 11.55 3.46 -11.74
CA VAL A 13 11.65 4.48 -12.80
C VAL A 13 11.32 3.85 -14.16
N TRP A 14 11.56 2.56 -14.33
CA TRP A 14 11.43 1.85 -15.60
C TRP A 14 10.09 1.12 -15.77
N ILE A 15 9.04 1.63 -15.16
CA ILE A 15 7.70 1.07 -15.29
C ILE A 15 7.14 1.43 -16.66
N SER A 16 6.81 0.41 -17.44
CA SER A 16 6.21 0.62 -18.76
C SER A 16 4.77 1.12 -18.66
N LEU A 17 4.47 2.19 -19.38
CA LEU A 17 3.10 2.71 -19.52
C LEU A 17 2.20 1.77 -20.32
N GLU A 18 2.79 0.83 -21.08
CA GLU A 18 2.09 -0.13 -21.94
C GLU A 18 1.54 -1.34 -21.17
N ASN A 19 1.94 -1.53 -19.91
CA ASN A 19 1.39 -2.60 -19.09
C ASN A 19 -0.14 -2.48 -18.98
N GLU A 20 -0.85 -3.60 -19.12
CA GLU A 20 -2.32 -3.65 -18.98
C GLU A 20 -2.77 -3.18 -17.59
N LEU A 21 -2.04 -3.56 -16.55
CA LEU A 21 -2.30 -3.20 -15.16
C LEU A 21 -1.14 -2.38 -14.57
N PRO A 22 -1.39 -1.62 -13.49
CA PRO A 22 -0.32 -0.99 -12.72
C PRO A 22 0.66 -2.01 -12.15
N VAL A 23 1.94 -1.66 -12.14
CA VAL A 23 2.97 -2.43 -11.42
C VAL A 23 2.78 -2.22 -9.91
N VAL A 24 2.72 -3.30 -9.14
CA VAL A 24 2.54 -3.26 -7.70
C VAL A 24 3.83 -3.70 -7.00
N CYS A 25 4.36 -2.83 -6.15
CA CYS A 25 5.44 -3.14 -5.21
C CYS A 25 4.85 -3.23 -3.80
N LEU A 26 5.12 -4.32 -3.11
CA LEU A 26 4.83 -4.48 -1.69
C LEU A 26 6.05 -4.02 -0.88
N HIS A 27 5.85 -3.09 0.05
CA HIS A 27 6.86 -2.72 1.04
C HIS A 27 6.34 -2.97 2.45
N VAL A 28 7.07 -3.79 3.22
CA VAL A 28 6.69 -4.19 4.57
C VAL A 28 7.88 -4.09 5.52
N ALA A 29 7.69 -3.43 6.65
CA ALA A 29 8.60 -3.54 7.80
C ALA A 29 8.06 -4.62 8.76
N GLN A 30 8.87 -5.60 9.10
CA GLN A 30 8.52 -6.70 9.99
C GLN A 30 9.61 -7.00 11.02
N SER A 31 9.22 -7.67 12.10
CA SER A 31 10.15 -8.25 13.06
C SER A 31 10.89 -9.45 12.47
N LEU A 32 11.94 -9.92 13.14
CA LEU A 32 12.70 -11.10 12.73
C LEU A 32 11.82 -12.37 12.66
N ASP A 33 10.78 -12.46 13.48
CA ASP A 33 9.78 -13.53 13.48
C ASP A 33 8.56 -13.23 12.59
N GLY A 34 8.70 -12.31 11.64
CA GLY A 34 7.74 -12.08 10.57
C GLY A 34 6.45 -11.35 10.96
N LYS A 35 6.47 -10.54 12.03
CA LYS A 35 5.29 -9.81 12.51
C LYS A 35 5.31 -8.34 12.13
N ILE A 36 4.17 -7.80 11.72
CA ILE A 36 3.96 -6.37 11.43
C ILE A 36 3.36 -5.60 12.61
N ALA A 37 2.80 -6.30 13.58
CA ALA A 37 2.27 -5.73 14.82
C ALA A 37 2.14 -6.82 15.87
N THR A 38 2.07 -6.42 17.14
CA THR A 38 1.61 -7.31 18.23
C THR A 38 0.11 -7.57 18.13
N ASN A 39 -0.42 -8.54 18.86
CA ASN A 39 -1.87 -8.79 18.92
C ASN A 39 -2.67 -7.60 19.49
N SER A 40 -2.03 -6.75 20.30
CA SER A 40 -2.61 -5.50 20.78
C SER A 40 -2.56 -4.36 19.75
N GLY A 41 -2.04 -4.61 18.55
CA GLY A 41 -1.94 -3.63 17.47
C GLY A 41 -0.72 -2.71 17.54
N HIS A 42 0.26 -3.01 18.43
CA HIS A 42 1.46 -2.19 18.52
C HIS A 42 2.38 -2.49 17.32
N SER A 43 2.57 -1.51 16.44
CA SER A 43 3.40 -1.61 15.22
C SER A 43 4.48 -0.53 15.16
N LYS A 44 4.48 0.43 16.11
CA LYS A 44 5.43 1.54 16.11
C LYS A 44 6.85 1.05 16.30
N TRP A 45 7.79 1.66 15.55
CA TRP A 45 9.23 1.45 15.68
C TRP A 45 9.79 0.12 15.14
N ILE A 46 9.03 -0.64 14.34
CA ILE A 46 9.58 -1.78 13.59
C ILE A 46 10.63 -1.28 12.59
N GLY A 47 10.30 -0.23 11.81
CA GLY A 47 11.25 0.40 10.90
C GLY A 47 12.08 1.49 11.60
N ASN A 48 13.38 1.51 11.33
CA ASN A 48 14.28 2.59 11.73
C ASN A 48 14.14 3.82 10.79
N MET A 49 14.94 4.87 11.06
CA MET A 49 14.94 6.09 10.23
C MET A 49 15.32 5.79 8.77
N GLU A 50 16.29 4.92 8.53
CA GLU A 50 16.72 4.57 7.17
C GLU A 50 15.61 3.88 6.38
N ASN A 51 14.90 2.94 7.00
CA ASN A 51 13.72 2.31 6.39
C ASN A 51 12.62 3.35 6.09
N ARG A 52 12.39 4.30 6.99
CA ARG A 52 11.40 5.35 6.76
C ARG A 52 11.79 6.26 5.58
N ILE A 53 13.06 6.67 5.52
CA ILE A 53 13.59 7.45 4.38
C ILE A 53 13.45 6.66 3.08
N HIS A 54 13.76 5.37 3.11
CA HIS A 54 13.62 4.48 1.96
C HIS A 54 12.17 4.39 1.48
N SER A 55 11.22 4.15 2.37
CA SER A 55 9.78 4.15 2.07
C SER A 55 9.33 5.48 1.42
N HIS A 56 9.82 6.63 1.94
CA HIS A 56 9.51 7.94 1.36
C HIS A 56 10.13 8.16 -0.02
N ARG A 57 11.30 7.59 -0.29
CA ARG A 57 11.90 7.61 -1.65
C ARG A 57 11.05 6.82 -2.64
N ILE A 58 10.56 5.63 -2.25
CA ILE A 58 9.68 4.84 -3.11
C ILE A 58 8.37 5.59 -3.35
N ARG A 59 7.77 6.17 -2.32
CA ARG A 59 6.56 7.00 -2.47
C ARG A 59 6.75 8.14 -3.48
N ALA A 60 7.93 8.76 -3.51
CA ALA A 60 8.24 9.83 -4.44
C ALA A 60 8.43 9.35 -5.89
N LEU A 61 8.61 8.06 -6.12
CA LEU A 61 8.85 7.46 -7.43
C LEU A 61 7.62 6.77 -8.04
N VAL A 62 6.59 6.49 -7.24
CA VAL A 62 5.37 5.80 -7.70
C VAL A 62 4.21 6.77 -7.90
N ASP A 63 3.24 6.38 -8.75
CA ASP A 63 2.03 7.19 -8.97
C ASP A 63 1.07 7.14 -7.78
N GLY A 64 1.01 6.00 -7.09
CA GLY A 64 0.08 5.81 -5.99
C GLY A 64 0.63 5.01 -4.82
N VAL A 65 0.17 5.33 -3.61
CA VAL A 65 0.39 4.54 -2.40
C VAL A 65 -0.93 3.97 -1.93
N MET A 66 -0.98 2.65 -1.70
CA MET A 66 -2.21 1.92 -1.44
C MET A 66 -2.21 1.23 -0.08
N ILE A 67 -3.31 1.37 0.64
CA ILE A 67 -3.56 0.70 1.93
C ILE A 67 -4.99 0.15 2.00
N GLY A 68 -5.22 -0.77 2.92
CA GLY A 68 -6.56 -1.21 3.29
C GLY A 68 -7.23 -0.26 4.30
N GLY A 69 -8.56 -0.23 4.33
CA GLY A 69 -9.35 0.61 5.23
C GLY A 69 -9.11 0.33 6.72
N ASN A 70 -8.73 -0.89 7.11
CA ASN A 70 -8.35 -1.19 8.50
C ASN A 70 -7.07 -0.46 8.91
N THR A 71 -6.06 -0.43 8.03
CA THR A 71 -4.82 0.32 8.23
C THR A 71 -5.12 1.82 8.38
N LEU A 72 -5.99 2.36 7.52
CA LEU A 72 -6.39 3.76 7.65
C LEU A 72 -7.04 4.06 9.01
N ARG A 73 -7.95 3.21 9.48
CA ARG A 73 -8.65 3.40 10.76
C ARG A 73 -7.72 3.31 11.97
N ASN A 74 -6.82 2.32 11.96
CA ASN A 74 -5.98 2.02 13.12
C ASN A 74 -4.76 2.93 13.21
N ASP A 75 -4.07 3.14 12.08
CA ASP A 75 -2.76 3.79 12.04
C ASP A 75 -2.85 5.26 11.67
N LYS A 76 -3.96 5.69 11.02
CA LYS A 76 -4.19 7.05 10.54
C LYS A 76 -2.98 7.63 9.81
N PRO A 77 -2.43 6.91 8.82
CA PRO A 77 -1.18 7.31 8.14
C PRO A 77 -1.43 8.53 7.26
N LYS A 78 -0.41 9.36 7.07
CA LYS A 78 -0.45 10.51 6.16
C LYS A 78 -0.25 10.13 4.71
N LEU A 79 0.47 9.06 4.42
CA LEU A 79 0.83 8.55 3.08
C LEU A 79 1.50 9.59 2.16
N ASN A 80 2.13 10.60 2.74
CA ASN A 80 2.81 11.67 2.01
C ASN A 80 4.33 11.46 1.96
N VAL A 81 5.00 12.24 1.13
CA VAL A 81 6.46 12.39 1.09
C VAL A 81 6.84 13.56 1.99
N ARG A 82 7.69 13.33 3.00
CA ARG A 82 8.11 14.37 3.96
C ARG A 82 9.56 14.26 4.44
N ASP A 83 10.15 13.06 4.34
CA ASP A 83 11.50 12.80 4.82
C ASP A 83 12.54 12.85 3.68
N VAL A 84 12.10 13.15 2.46
CA VAL A 84 12.92 13.37 1.26
C VAL A 84 12.25 14.41 0.37
N GLU A 85 12.98 14.93 -0.60
CA GLU A 85 12.41 15.74 -1.68
C GLU A 85 11.63 14.83 -2.66
N GLY A 86 10.46 15.30 -3.11
CA GLY A 86 9.62 14.57 -4.06
C GLY A 86 8.16 15.00 -3.99
N LYS A 87 7.38 14.53 -4.96
CA LYS A 87 5.93 14.74 -5.00
C LYS A 87 5.19 13.70 -4.19
N ASP A 88 4.08 14.09 -3.59
CA ASP A 88 3.18 13.14 -2.95
C ASP A 88 2.52 12.23 -4.01
N PRO A 89 2.49 10.92 -3.81
CA PRO A 89 1.72 10.01 -4.65
C PRO A 89 0.22 10.19 -4.43
N VAL A 90 -0.59 9.68 -5.34
CA VAL A 90 -2.04 9.51 -5.13
C VAL A 90 -2.26 8.56 -3.95
N LYS A 91 -3.07 8.96 -2.98
CA LYS A 91 -3.38 8.16 -1.79
C LYS A 91 -4.57 7.26 -2.09
N ILE A 92 -4.37 5.95 -2.03
CA ILE A 92 -5.37 4.95 -2.44
C ILE A 92 -5.79 4.13 -1.22
N VAL A 93 -7.11 4.07 -0.97
CA VAL A 93 -7.68 3.29 0.12
C VAL A 93 -8.67 2.28 -0.40
N ILE A 94 -8.43 0.98 -0.14
CA ILE A 94 -9.38 -0.09 -0.40
C ILE A 94 -10.26 -0.28 0.83
N THR A 95 -11.57 -0.10 0.69
CA THR A 95 -12.48 -0.14 1.83
C THR A 95 -13.82 -0.79 1.50
N SER A 96 -14.46 -1.35 2.52
CA SER A 96 -15.86 -1.76 2.46
C SER A 96 -16.84 -0.64 2.89
N GLY A 97 -16.33 0.54 3.26
CA GLY A 97 -17.10 1.72 3.69
C GLY A 97 -16.71 2.25 5.09
N GLY A 98 -17.23 3.38 5.48
CA GLY A 98 -17.16 3.90 6.85
C GLY A 98 -15.78 4.38 7.33
N ASN A 99 -14.97 5.00 6.48
CA ASN A 99 -13.66 5.55 6.87
C ASN A 99 -13.73 7.06 7.13
N ASN A 100 -12.87 7.51 8.03
CA ASN A 100 -12.48 8.91 8.17
C ASN A 100 -11.15 9.09 7.43
N TYR A 101 -11.09 10.08 6.55
CA TYR A 101 -9.94 10.36 5.70
C TYR A 101 -9.07 11.52 6.19
N ASP A 102 -9.38 12.11 7.35
CA ASP A 102 -8.71 13.32 7.86
C ASP A 102 -7.18 13.21 7.92
N SER A 103 -6.65 12.02 8.25
CA SER A 103 -5.20 11.80 8.29
C SER A 103 -4.53 11.86 6.92
N LEU A 104 -5.30 11.70 5.84
CA LEU A 104 -4.81 11.75 4.46
C LEU A 104 -4.79 13.17 3.90
N TYR A 105 -5.58 14.09 4.49
CA TYR A 105 -5.52 15.49 4.11
C TYR A 105 -4.22 16.09 4.65
N THR A 106 -3.33 16.42 3.75
CA THR A 106 -2.07 17.08 4.03
C THR A 106 -2.07 18.42 3.29
N ASN A 107 -1.18 19.34 3.64
CA ASN A 107 -1.08 20.65 2.98
C ASN A 107 -0.71 20.57 1.48
N ASN A 108 -0.46 19.36 0.98
CA ASN A 108 -0.17 19.11 -0.42
C ASN A 108 -1.45 18.63 -1.11
N ASP A 109 -1.73 19.12 -2.31
CA ASP A 109 -2.92 18.83 -3.13
C ASP A 109 -2.94 17.39 -3.71
N SER A 110 -2.43 16.40 -2.98
CA SER A 110 -2.40 15.03 -3.47
C SER A 110 -3.80 14.42 -3.48
N LYS A 111 -4.18 13.88 -4.65
CA LYS A 111 -5.48 13.23 -4.87
C LYS A 111 -5.65 12.04 -3.92
N ILE A 112 -6.86 11.89 -3.40
CA ILE A 112 -7.28 10.71 -2.62
C ILE A 112 -8.27 9.92 -3.46
N ILE A 113 -8.00 8.62 -3.63
CA ILE A 113 -8.91 7.68 -4.29
C ILE A 113 -9.34 6.63 -3.25
N CYS A 114 -10.64 6.46 -3.13
CA CYS A 114 -11.23 5.40 -2.34
C CYS A 114 -11.86 4.37 -3.26
N ILE A 115 -11.55 3.09 -3.07
CA ILE A 115 -12.12 1.99 -3.86
C ILE A 115 -12.94 1.09 -2.94
N GLY A 116 -14.18 0.86 -3.31
CA GLY A 116 -15.08 0.03 -2.52
C GLY A 116 -16.29 -0.46 -3.31
N PRO A 117 -17.19 -1.23 -2.67
CA PRO A 117 -18.46 -1.59 -3.30
C PRO A 117 -19.32 -0.34 -3.53
N LYS A 118 -20.36 -0.46 -4.36
CA LYS A 118 -21.29 0.64 -4.59
C LYS A 118 -21.75 1.24 -3.26
N ASN A 119 -21.58 2.57 -3.12
CA ASN A 119 -21.92 3.29 -1.91
C ASN A 119 -22.56 4.65 -2.23
N ASP A 120 -23.88 4.67 -2.38
CA ASP A 120 -24.65 5.87 -2.71
C ASP A 120 -24.65 6.92 -1.56
N LYS A 121 -24.14 6.55 -0.38
CA LYS A 121 -24.02 7.43 0.80
C LYS A 121 -22.64 8.07 0.92
N PHE A 122 -21.71 7.77 0.01
CA PHE A 122 -20.40 8.40 0.03
C PHE A 122 -20.52 9.89 -0.36
N LYS A 123 -20.07 10.80 0.50
CA LYS A 123 -20.26 12.24 0.33
C LYS A 123 -19.01 13.10 0.56
N ASP A 124 -17.82 12.50 0.56
CA ASP A 124 -16.60 13.31 0.73
C ASP A 124 -16.22 13.95 -0.62
N PRO A 125 -16.34 15.29 -0.77
CA PRO A 125 -16.10 15.97 -2.04
C PRO A 125 -14.62 15.98 -2.44
N ASN A 126 -13.71 15.75 -1.50
CA ASN A 126 -12.26 15.77 -1.72
C ASN A 126 -11.69 14.37 -2.04
N VAL A 127 -12.54 13.35 -2.04
CA VAL A 127 -12.15 11.96 -2.30
C VAL A 127 -12.86 11.46 -3.55
N THR A 128 -12.08 10.99 -4.52
CA THR A 128 -12.63 10.29 -5.68
C THR A 128 -13.04 8.88 -5.26
N TYR A 129 -14.33 8.58 -5.27
CA TYR A 129 -14.82 7.23 -4.98
C TYR A 129 -14.97 6.42 -6.27
N ILE A 130 -14.37 5.23 -6.30
CA ILE A 130 -14.49 4.29 -7.41
C ILE A 130 -15.22 3.04 -6.92
N SER A 131 -16.33 2.73 -7.58
CA SER A 131 -17.13 1.55 -7.29
C SER A 131 -16.58 0.32 -8.01
N VAL A 132 -16.29 -0.73 -7.27
CA VAL A 132 -15.93 -2.05 -7.81
C VAL A 132 -16.89 -3.08 -7.22
N GLU A 133 -17.44 -3.94 -8.06
CA GLU A 133 -18.34 -5.00 -7.61
C GLU A 133 -17.58 -6.07 -6.84
N LYS A 134 -18.20 -6.55 -5.76
CA LYS A 134 -17.66 -7.67 -5.00
C LYS A 134 -17.90 -8.99 -5.73
N ASN A 135 -16.89 -9.83 -5.74
CA ASN A 135 -16.99 -11.22 -6.14
C ASN A 135 -16.81 -12.10 -4.89
N TYR A 136 -17.79 -12.96 -4.58
CA TYR A 136 -17.82 -13.78 -3.36
C TYR A 136 -17.54 -12.96 -2.08
N GLY A 137 -18.10 -11.75 -1.97
CA GLY A 137 -17.96 -10.88 -0.81
C GLY A 137 -16.65 -10.07 -0.74
N VAL A 138 -15.72 -10.28 -1.66
CA VAL A 138 -14.40 -9.64 -1.72
C VAL A 138 -14.30 -8.73 -2.94
N LEU A 139 -13.58 -7.62 -2.83
CA LEU A 139 -13.24 -6.76 -3.95
C LEU A 139 -12.12 -7.43 -4.76
N PRO A 140 -12.34 -7.78 -6.05
CA PRO A 140 -11.33 -8.45 -6.86
C PRO A 140 -10.11 -7.55 -7.09
N PRO A 141 -8.88 -7.97 -6.73
CA PRO A 141 -7.69 -7.12 -6.90
C PRO A 141 -7.43 -6.74 -8.36
N TYR A 142 -7.75 -7.61 -9.32
CA TYR A 142 -7.64 -7.32 -10.75
C TYR A 142 -8.50 -6.11 -11.16
N GLU A 143 -9.77 -6.09 -10.75
CA GLU A 143 -10.70 -5.00 -11.07
C GLU A 143 -10.29 -3.69 -10.37
N ILE A 144 -9.72 -3.78 -9.16
CA ILE A 144 -9.13 -2.63 -8.47
C ILE A 144 -8.00 -2.03 -9.30
N LEU A 145 -7.05 -2.85 -9.76
CA LEU A 145 -5.91 -2.37 -10.56
C LEU A 145 -6.37 -1.80 -11.90
N LYS A 146 -7.32 -2.45 -12.58
CA LYS A 146 -7.91 -1.96 -13.83
C LYS A 146 -8.57 -0.59 -13.64
N ALA A 147 -9.33 -0.42 -12.56
CA ALA A 147 -9.95 0.86 -12.24
C ALA A 147 -8.91 1.96 -11.96
N LEU A 148 -7.80 1.63 -11.29
CA LEU A 148 -6.69 2.55 -11.04
C LEU A 148 -5.94 2.89 -12.34
N LYS A 149 -5.71 1.93 -13.22
CA LYS A 149 -5.11 2.18 -14.54
C LYS A 149 -5.91 3.20 -15.33
N ASN A 150 -7.25 3.11 -15.31
CA ASN A 150 -8.15 4.07 -15.94
C ASN A 150 -8.09 5.48 -15.31
N GLN A 151 -7.50 5.62 -14.11
CA GLN A 151 -7.22 6.91 -13.47
C GLN A 151 -5.83 7.45 -13.77
N GLY A 152 -5.06 6.78 -14.64
CA GLY A 152 -3.68 7.15 -14.99
C GLY A 152 -2.64 6.69 -13.97
N ILE A 153 -2.97 5.73 -13.12
CA ILE A 153 -2.02 5.13 -12.17
C ILE A 153 -1.33 3.95 -12.85
N HIS A 154 -0.01 3.98 -12.95
CA HIS A 154 0.81 2.95 -13.60
C HIS A 154 1.70 2.20 -12.62
N SER A 155 1.95 2.78 -11.45
CA SER A 155 2.80 2.25 -10.40
C SER A 155 2.19 2.44 -9.02
N ILE A 156 2.24 1.40 -8.18
CA ILE A 156 1.61 1.39 -6.86
C ILE A 156 2.57 0.83 -5.82
N LEU A 157 2.77 1.57 -4.74
CA LEU A 157 3.36 1.06 -3.51
C LEU A 157 2.24 0.56 -2.59
N LEU A 158 2.19 -0.75 -2.36
CA LEU A 158 1.29 -1.36 -1.38
C LEU A 158 1.99 -1.39 -0.01
N GLU A 159 1.49 -0.61 0.95
CA GLU A 159 2.12 -0.48 2.26
C GLU A 159 1.40 -1.21 3.39
N GLY A 160 0.25 -1.80 3.12
CA GLY A 160 -0.34 -2.54 4.21
C GLY A 160 -1.83 -2.79 4.15
N GLY A 161 -2.23 -3.38 5.26
CA GLY A 161 -3.47 -4.10 5.43
C GLY A 161 -3.24 -5.57 5.12
N LYS A 162 -3.06 -6.40 6.16
CA LYS A 162 -2.86 -7.85 6.04
C LYS A 162 -3.79 -8.50 4.99
N GLU A 163 -5.09 -8.18 5.06
CA GLU A 163 -6.06 -8.75 4.11
C GLU A 163 -5.82 -8.25 2.67
N THR A 164 -5.46 -6.98 2.50
CA THR A 164 -5.14 -6.44 1.17
C THR A 164 -3.93 -7.16 0.58
N ILE A 165 -2.84 -7.27 1.35
CA ILE A 165 -1.63 -7.99 0.94
C ILE A 165 -1.97 -9.42 0.57
N LYS A 166 -2.71 -10.14 1.42
CA LYS A 166 -3.14 -11.53 1.19
C LYS A 166 -3.90 -11.69 -0.12
N HIS A 167 -4.86 -10.80 -0.40
CA HIS A 167 -5.64 -10.86 -1.64
C HIS A 167 -4.80 -10.60 -2.89
N PHE A 168 -3.91 -9.62 -2.85
CA PHE A 168 -3.02 -9.32 -3.98
C PHE A 168 -2.02 -10.45 -4.23
N LEU A 169 -1.45 -11.04 -3.18
CA LEU A 169 -0.55 -12.18 -3.27
C LEU A 169 -1.24 -13.42 -3.85
N LYS A 170 -2.42 -13.79 -3.33
CA LYS A 170 -3.19 -14.96 -3.83
C LYS A 170 -3.59 -14.85 -5.30
N ASN A 171 -3.65 -13.64 -5.84
CA ASN A 171 -3.98 -13.41 -7.25
C ASN A 171 -2.74 -13.15 -8.13
N ASN A 172 -1.51 -13.32 -7.60
CA ASN A 172 -0.25 -13.08 -8.31
C ASN A 172 -0.15 -11.65 -8.89
N LEU A 173 -0.66 -10.64 -8.15
CA LEU A 173 -0.71 -9.25 -8.58
C LEU A 173 0.31 -8.36 -7.85
N ILE A 174 1.33 -8.95 -7.25
CA ILE A 174 2.49 -8.25 -6.69
C ILE A 174 3.69 -8.56 -7.57
N HIS A 175 4.32 -7.55 -8.13
CA HIS A 175 5.44 -7.66 -9.05
C HIS A 175 6.79 -7.60 -8.34
N MET A 176 6.85 -6.85 -7.24
CA MET A 176 8.05 -6.65 -6.43
C MET A 176 7.70 -6.70 -4.97
N MET A 177 8.60 -7.26 -4.15
CA MET A 177 8.43 -7.32 -2.70
C MET A 177 9.70 -6.85 -2.00
N GLU A 178 9.57 -5.89 -1.10
CA GLU A 178 10.64 -5.39 -0.27
C GLU A 178 10.30 -5.59 1.20
N PHE A 179 11.18 -6.27 1.92
CA PHE A 179 11.04 -6.52 3.35
C PHE A 179 12.15 -5.83 4.13
N HIS A 180 11.75 -4.94 5.01
CA HIS A 180 12.63 -4.45 6.06
C HIS A 180 12.49 -5.34 7.30
N ILE A 181 13.53 -6.08 7.64
CA ILE A 181 13.55 -6.99 8.79
C ILE A 181 14.25 -6.30 9.96
N ALA A 182 13.47 -5.97 10.98
CA ALA A 182 14.00 -5.38 12.21
C ALA A 182 14.60 -6.46 13.13
N PRO A 183 15.71 -6.19 13.81
CA PRO A 183 16.35 -7.14 14.73
C PRO A 183 15.62 -7.22 16.08
N LEU A 184 14.33 -7.51 16.05
CA LEU A 184 13.46 -7.65 17.22
C LEU A 184 12.48 -8.80 17.03
N LEU A 185 11.96 -9.33 18.13
CA LEU A 185 10.97 -10.40 18.16
C LEU A 185 9.70 -9.89 18.83
N PHE A 186 8.55 -10.21 18.24
CA PHE A 186 7.24 -9.94 18.85
C PHE A 186 6.61 -11.18 19.50
N GLY A 187 7.03 -12.38 19.12
CA GLY A 187 6.39 -13.62 19.55
C GLY A 187 5.00 -13.78 18.93
N SER A 188 3.96 -13.63 19.73
CA SER A 188 2.60 -13.61 19.19
C SER A 188 2.26 -12.26 18.57
N GLY A 189 1.71 -12.26 17.34
CA GLY A 189 1.40 -11.02 16.64
C GLY A 189 0.79 -11.26 15.25
N ILE A 190 0.55 -10.18 14.54
CA ILE A 190 -0.01 -10.20 13.19
C ILE A 190 1.12 -10.50 12.19
N ASN A 191 0.98 -11.58 11.42
CA ASN A 191 1.94 -11.93 10.39
C ASN A 191 1.95 -10.88 9.26
N ALA A 192 3.14 -10.61 8.74
CA ALA A 192 3.32 -9.77 7.55
C ALA A 192 2.65 -10.41 6.33
N ILE A 193 2.86 -11.70 6.16
CA ILE A 193 2.34 -12.51 5.05
C ILE A 193 1.67 -13.75 5.61
N GLU A 194 0.53 -14.09 5.03
CA GLU A 194 -0.16 -15.37 5.23
C GLU A 194 -0.41 -16.03 3.87
N PHE A 195 0.16 -17.19 3.70
CA PHE A 195 -0.14 -18.09 2.60
C PHE A 195 -0.78 -19.37 3.11
N ASP A 196 -1.58 -19.98 2.24
CA ASP A 196 -1.89 -21.41 2.36
C ASP A 196 -0.60 -22.18 2.05
N GLU A 197 -0.54 -23.46 2.39
CA GLU A 197 0.59 -24.32 2.10
C GLU A 197 0.95 -24.25 0.61
N ILE A 198 2.21 -23.92 0.32
CA ILE A 198 2.74 -23.96 -1.04
C ILE A 198 3.01 -25.45 -1.34
N LYS A 199 2.20 -26.04 -2.22
CA LYS A 199 2.42 -27.37 -2.74
C LYS A 199 3.30 -27.27 -3.96
N GLU A 200 4.42 -28.00 -3.97
CA GLU A 200 5.30 -28.13 -5.13
C GLU A 200 4.57 -28.72 -6.33
#